data_8773136c1dc9b0d4d0cfdabc15e73c02
#
_entry.id   8773136c1dc9b0d4d0cfdabc15e73c02
#
_cell.length_a   1.000
_cell.length_b   1.000
_cell.length_c   1.000
_cell.angle_alpha   90.00
_cell.angle_beta   90.00
_cell.angle_gamma   90.00
#
_symmetry.space_group_name_H-M   'P 1'
#
loop_
_entity.id
_entity.type
_entity.pdbx_description
1 polymer ?
#
loop_
_entity_poly.entity_id
_entity_poly.type
_entity_poly.pdbx_seq_one_letter_code
_entity_poly.pdbx_strand_id
1 'polypeptide(L)'
;MAGSARTPTLTALLCLGERSGKEEGWGTLPKPSIWADPGHIVTQGRPVTIWCQASLRADGYYLYKEKVSEPFWETSPDSSNKAGFPFASMSSHTAGRYQCAYHSRNSWSQRSDFLPLVVTGVYGAPSLSANPGPVVALGGTVSLSCSSQEAWQSFRLLKEGGADAPQQLELTSHPETYHALFPVGPVNTSHAGTYRCYASPQSYPHSWSQPSDPLHLQVTGMYEKPSLLAQPGPPVSWGENVTLQCHSEIWFDTFHLSKEGSLAPPQVLRLQDPAIPYQVNFTLSPVTSDHEGTYRCYGSHSGSPYLLSHPSDXSRIKGIYEKPSLSAQLGPSVSWGENVTLQCRSEIWFDTFHLSKEGSLAPPQVLHLQDPAIPYQVNFTLSPVTSDHEGTYRCYGSHSGSPYLLSHPSDPLKLPVSASSSQDYTVENLIRLGMSALILVVLGVLLFQARHREDPKIQAGHRRKRQKTDFSVR
;
A
#
# COMPACT_ATOMS: atom_id res chain seq x y z
N MET A 1 -37.91 -69.23 -42.70
CA MET A 1 -38.05 -68.79 -44.10
C MET A 1 -36.71 -68.17 -44.53
N ALA A 2 -36.12 -68.96 -45.45
CA ALA A 2 -35.09 -68.67 -46.43
C ALA A 2 -34.04 -67.58 -46.11
N GLY A 3 -32.89 -68.03 -45.73
CA GLY A 3 -31.63 -67.27 -45.76
C GLY A 3 -30.88 -67.67 -47.01
N SER A 4 -30.33 -66.75 -47.70
CA SER A 4 -29.45 -66.98 -48.86
C SER A 4 -28.00 -66.74 -48.46
N ALA A 5 -27.23 -67.82 -48.54
CA ALA A 5 -25.78 -67.72 -48.40
C ALA A 5 -25.13 -67.31 -49.69
N ARG A 6 -24.23 -66.38 -49.69
CA ARG A 6 -23.35 -66.03 -50.82
C ARG A 6 -21.91 -66.28 -50.46
N THR A 7 -21.27 -67.16 -51.16
CA THR A 7 -19.87 -67.56 -51.12
C THR A 7 -18.91 -66.43 -51.54
N PRO A 8 -17.71 -66.28 -50.92
CA PRO A 8 -16.71 -65.34 -51.38
C PRO A 8 -15.87 -65.98 -52.54
N THR A 9 -15.68 -65.23 -53.56
CA THR A 9 -14.74 -65.57 -54.66
C THR A 9 -13.34 -65.20 -54.25
N LEU A 10 -12.47 -66.19 -54.28
CA LEU A 10 -10.99 -66.00 -54.10
C LEU A 10 -10.46 -65.39 -55.40
N THR A 11 -9.91 -64.16 -55.24
CA THR A 11 -9.14 -63.57 -56.31
C THR A 11 -7.65 -63.75 -55.92
N ALA A 12 -6.98 -64.61 -56.73
CA ALA A 12 -5.55 -64.83 -56.55
C ALA A 12 -4.79 -63.56 -57.03
N LEU A 13 -4.04 -62.92 -56.11
CA LEU A 13 -3.17 -61.82 -56.46
C LEU A 13 -1.81 -62.38 -56.82
N LEU A 14 -1.40 -62.19 -58.03
CA LEU A 14 -0.04 -62.47 -58.52
C LEU A 14 0.92 -61.48 -57.87
N CYS A 15 1.81 -61.96 -57.02
CA CYS A 15 2.94 -61.22 -56.52
C CYS A 15 3.98 -61.04 -57.62
N LEU A 16 3.97 -59.88 -58.28
CA LEU A 16 5.07 -59.45 -59.08
C LEU A 16 6.09 -58.81 -58.11
N GLY A 17 7.21 -59.49 -57.93
CA GLY A 17 8.32 -58.98 -57.11
C GLY A 17 8.88 -57.67 -57.70
N GLU A 18 8.51 -56.58 -57.07
CA GLU A 18 9.22 -55.33 -57.32
C GLU A 18 10.54 -55.40 -56.54
N ARG A 19 11.62 -55.27 -57.27
CA ARG A 19 12.92 -55.04 -56.71
C ARG A 19 12.86 -53.75 -55.91
N SER A 20 13.00 -53.84 -54.60
CA SER A 20 13.24 -52.71 -53.72
C SER A 20 14.53 -52.02 -54.15
N GLY A 21 14.38 -51.03 -55.01
CA GLY A 21 15.39 -50.02 -55.12
C GLY A 21 15.39 -49.30 -53.78
N LYS A 22 16.52 -49.32 -53.11
CA LYS A 22 16.77 -48.40 -51.96
C LYS A 22 16.61 -46.98 -52.50
N GLU A 23 15.41 -46.42 -52.42
CA GLU A 23 15.31 -44.98 -52.36
C GLU A 23 16.07 -44.58 -51.09
N GLU A 24 17.25 -44.03 -51.23
CA GLU A 24 17.91 -43.27 -50.21
C GLU A 24 16.98 -42.05 -49.95
N GLY A 25 16.00 -42.26 -49.07
CA GLY A 25 15.16 -41.17 -48.59
C GLY A 25 16.09 -40.15 -47.96
N TRP A 26 16.12 -38.98 -48.54
CA TRP A 26 16.73 -37.78 -47.91
C TRP A 26 15.85 -37.46 -46.70
N GLY A 27 15.89 -38.35 -45.68
CA GLY A 27 15.19 -38.14 -44.43
C GLY A 27 15.90 -37.03 -43.69
N THR A 28 15.17 -36.01 -43.32
CA THR A 28 15.68 -35.00 -42.41
C THR A 28 16.08 -35.69 -41.10
N LEU A 29 17.31 -35.43 -40.62
CA LEU A 29 17.78 -35.97 -39.36
C LEU A 29 16.90 -35.48 -38.21
N PRO A 30 16.75 -36.26 -37.13
CA PRO A 30 15.96 -35.86 -36.01
C PRO A 30 16.39 -34.51 -35.44
N LYS A 31 15.44 -33.75 -34.90
CA LYS A 31 15.72 -32.44 -34.31
C LYS A 31 16.62 -32.58 -33.07
N PRO A 32 17.60 -31.66 -32.87
CA PRO A 32 18.44 -31.69 -31.66
C PRO A 32 17.70 -31.16 -30.47
N SER A 33 18.24 -31.42 -29.27
CA SER A 33 17.86 -30.76 -28.02
C SER A 33 18.63 -29.46 -27.86
N ILE A 34 18.00 -28.42 -27.33
CA ILE A 34 18.61 -27.13 -27.07
C ILE A 34 18.31 -26.68 -25.63
N TRP A 35 19.31 -26.14 -24.92
CA TRP A 35 19.14 -25.57 -23.59
C TRP A 35 20.23 -24.53 -23.33
N ALA A 36 20.08 -23.76 -22.27
CA ALA A 36 21.04 -22.76 -21.82
C ALA A 36 21.58 -23.13 -20.44
N ASP A 37 22.87 -22.90 -20.22
CA ASP A 37 23.53 -23.13 -18.95
C ASP A 37 24.21 -21.82 -18.50
N PRO A 38 23.92 -21.31 -17.29
CA PRO A 38 23.21 -21.93 -16.16
C PRO A 38 21.68 -21.88 -16.27
N GLY A 39 21.11 -21.20 -17.23
CA GLY A 39 19.67 -21.12 -17.45
C GLY A 39 19.34 -20.14 -18.55
N HIS A 40 18.10 -20.10 -18.95
CA HIS A 40 17.67 -19.27 -20.08
C HIS A 40 17.24 -17.85 -19.67
N ILE A 41 17.19 -17.56 -18.38
CA ILE A 41 16.95 -16.21 -17.83
C ILE A 41 18.22 -15.78 -17.14
N VAL A 42 18.92 -14.78 -17.69
CA VAL A 42 20.31 -14.44 -17.33
C VAL A 42 20.40 -12.94 -17.05
N THR A 43 21.09 -12.60 -15.97
CA THR A 43 21.32 -11.19 -15.62
C THR A 43 22.27 -10.54 -16.62
N GLN A 44 22.00 -9.28 -16.95
CA GLN A 44 22.84 -8.47 -17.83
C GLN A 44 24.31 -8.51 -17.38
N GLY A 45 25.20 -8.70 -18.34
CA GLY A 45 26.65 -8.79 -18.09
C GLY A 45 27.14 -10.17 -17.70
N ARG A 46 26.28 -11.12 -17.38
CA ARG A 46 26.70 -12.47 -17.01
C ARG A 46 26.86 -13.34 -18.25
N PRO A 47 27.78 -14.33 -18.20
CA PRO A 47 27.92 -15.24 -19.30
C PRO A 47 26.85 -16.31 -19.34
N VAL A 48 26.60 -16.88 -20.53
CA VAL A 48 25.68 -18.00 -20.72
C VAL A 48 26.18 -18.83 -21.92
N THR A 49 26.01 -20.15 -21.88
CA THR A 49 26.28 -21.01 -23.00
C THR A 49 24.99 -21.68 -23.48
N ILE A 50 24.68 -21.52 -24.76
CA ILE A 50 23.61 -22.30 -25.39
C ILE A 50 24.21 -23.60 -25.82
N TRP A 51 23.62 -24.72 -25.39
CA TRP A 51 24.03 -26.06 -25.76
C TRP A 51 23.07 -26.65 -26.76
N CYS A 52 23.62 -27.34 -27.74
CA CYS A 52 22.87 -28.07 -28.75
C CYS A 52 23.38 -29.52 -28.77
N GLN A 53 22.50 -30.50 -28.65
CA GLN A 53 22.88 -31.91 -28.62
C GLN A 53 22.12 -32.68 -29.71
N ALA A 54 22.88 -33.35 -30.55
CA ALA A 54 22.36 -34.18 -31.62
C ALA A 54 21.96 -35.56 -31.11
N SER A 55 20.99 -36.17 -31.78
CA SER A 55 20.57 -37.56 -31.54
C SER A 55 21.55 -38.56 -32.15
N LEU A 56 22.31 -38.13 -33.15
CA LEU A 56 23.26 -38.92 -33.90
C LEU A 56 24.59 -38.18 -33.97
N ARG A 57 25.65 -38.86 -34.41
CA ARG A 57 26.95 -38.22 -34.58
C ARG A 57 26.85 -37.06 -35.58
N ALA A 58 27.20 -35.89 -35.13
CA ALA A 58 27.18 -34.66 -35.90
C ALA A 58 28.59 -34.27 -36.34
N ASP A 59 28.70 -33.67 -37.51
CA ASP A 59 29.94 -33.12 -38.05
C ASP A 59 30.07 -31.61 -37.78
N GLY A 60 28.88 -30.92 -37.61
CA GLY A 60 28.84 -29.51 -37.28
C GLY A 60 27.52 -29.10 -36.69
N TYR A 61 27.53 -28.04 -35.91
CA TYR A 61 26.35 -27.47 -35.22
C TYR A 61 26.18 -26.00 -35.60
N TYR A 62 24.92 -25.59 -35.74
CA TYR A 62 24.54 -24.26 -36.21
C TYR A 62 23.49 -23.68 -35.30
N LEU A 63 23.73 -22.44 -34.87
CA LEU A 63 22.79 -21.70 -34.01
C LEU A 63 22.11 -20.62 -34.86
N TYR A 64 20.80 -20.56 -34.81
CA TYR A 64 19.96 -19.58 -35.51
C TYR A 64 19.28 -18.70 -34.53
N LYS A 65 19.23 -17.40 -34.80
CA LYS A 65 18.40 -16.45 -34.03
C LYS A 65 17.13 -16.16 -34.83
N GLU A 66 16.02 -16.06 -34.15
CA GLU A 66 14.72 -15.80 -34.79
C GLU A 66 14.79 -14.58 -35.72
N LYS A 67 14.13 -14.66 -36.88
CA LYS A 67 14.07 -13.65 -37.93
C LYS A 67 15.39 -13.48 -38.71
N VAL A 68 16.38 -14.33 -38.48
CA VAL A 68 17.61 -14.37 -39.24
C VAL A 68 17.65 -15.72 -39.98
N SER A 69 17.72 -15.67 -41.29
CA SER A 69 17.68 -16.89 -42.12
C SER A 69 18.98 -17.66 -42.09
N GLU A 70 20.10 -16.95 -41.98
CA GLU A 70 21.43 -17.56 -41.94
C GLU A 70 21.83 -17.97 -40.53
N PRO A 71 22.72 -18.95 -40.38
CA PRO A 71 23.22 -19.31 -39.07
C PRO A 71 23.90 -18.11 -38.39
N PHE A 72 23.53 -17.86 -37.15
CA PHE A 72 24.15 -16.84 -36.33
C PHE A 72 25.55 -17.25 -35.85
N TRP A 73 25.73 -18.56 -35.69
CA TRP A 73 27.01 -19.14 -35.19
C TRP A 73 27.12 -20.58 -35.68
N GLU A 74 28.36 -20.98 -35.98
CA GLU A 74 28.70 -22.35 -36.37
C GLU A 74 29.86 -22.84 -35.48
N THR A 75 29.81 -24.11 -35.07
CA THR A 75 30.84 -24.71 -34.24
C THR A 75 30.91 -26.23 -34.45
N SER A 76 32.04 -26.83 -34.11
CA SER A 76 32.27 -28.26 -34.16
C SER A 76 31.74 -28.95 -32.89
N PRO A 77 31.38 -30.22 -32.94
CA PRO A 77 30.95 -30.98 -31.78
C PRO A 77 32.07 -31.20 -30.76
N ASP A 78 31.72 -31.32 -29.52
CA ASP A 78 32.60 -31.83 -28.48
C ASP A 78 32.57 -33.37 -28.47
N SER A 79 33.33 -33.98 -27.54
CA SER A 79 33.43 -35.44 -27.41
C SER A 79 32.11 -36.12 -27.03
N SER A 80 31.13 -35.38 -26.54
CA SER A 80 29.85 -35.93 -26.07
C SER A 80 28.70 -35.71 -27.07
N ASN A 81 29.02 -35.44 -28.33
CA ASN A 81 28.04 -35.24 -29.40
C ASN A 81 27.14 -34.05 -29.17
N LYS A 82 27.64 -33.01 -28.55
CA LYS A 82 26.97 -31.72 -28.35
C LYS A 82 27.95 -30.58 -28.66
N ALA A 83 27.42 -29.39 -28.79
CA ALA A 83 28.20 -28.19 -29.02
C ALA A 83 27.68 -27.03 -28.16
N GLY A 84 28.61 -26.25 -27.64
CA GLY A 84 28.33 -25.08 -26.85
C GLY A 84 28.60 -23.80 -27.60
N PHE A 85 27.67 -22.84 -27.52
CA PHE A 85 27.76 -21.51 -28.09
C PHE A 85 27.89 -20.52 -26.96
N PRO A 86 29.11 -20.13 -26.54
CA PRO A 86 29.29 -19.29 -25.35
C PRO A 86 29.09 -17.82 -25.67
N PHE A 87 28.21 -17.17 -24.89
CA PHE A 87 28.06 -15.71 -24.86
C PHE A 87 28.76 -15.20 -23.61
N ALA A 88 29.83 -14.44 -23.80
CA ALA A 88 30.62 -13.94 -22.66
C ALA A 88 29.87 -12.95 -21.79
N SER A 89 28.92 -12.24 -22.38
CA SER A 89 28.14 -11.20 -21.65
C SER A 89 26.75 -11.06 -22.25
N MET A 90 25.75 -11.27 -21.42
CA MET A 90 24.33 -11.09 -21.81
C MET A 90 23.99 -9.62 -21.97
N SER A 91 23.23 -9.30 -23.00
CA SER A 91 22.74 -7.96 -23.30
C SER A 91 21.41 -8.06 -24.04
N SER A 92 20.74 -6.93 -24.21
CA SER A 92 19.49 -6.88 -24.99
C SER A 92 19.69 -7.30 -26.44
N HIS A 93 20.90 -7.13 -26.97
CA HIS A 93 21.23 -7.58 -28.34
C HIS A 93 21.36 -9.10 -28.43
N THR A 94 21.86 -9.74 -27.37
CA THR A 94 22.01 -11.20 -27.34
C THR A 94 20.69 -11.91 -26.95
N ALA A 95 19.80 -11.22 -26.29
CA ALA A 95 18.49 -11.77 -25.92
C ALA A 95 17.64 -12.04 -27.19
N GLY A 96 16.78 -13.05 -27.12
CA GLY A 96 15.92 -13.42 -28.22
C GLY A 96 15.59 -14.92 -28.25
N ARG A 97 14.97 -15.39 -29.34
CA ARG A 97 14.64 -16.80 -29.48
C ARG A 97 15.65 -17.48 -30.41
N TYR A 98 16.15 -18.61 -29.95
CA TYR A 98 17.18 -19.37 -30.67
C TYR A 98 16.69 -20.77 -30.99
N GLN A 99 17.22 -21.30 -32.12
CA GLN A 99 17.07 -22.70 -32.51
C GLN A 99 18.43 -23.19 -32.93
N CYS A 100 18.68 -24.48 -32.82
CA CYS A 100 19.89 -25.07 -33.38
C CYS A 100 19.57 -26.20 -34.35
N ALA A 101 20.51 -26.49 -35.20
CA ALA A 101 20.48 -27.63 -36.11
C ALA A 101 21.90 -28.23 -36.18
N TYR A 102 22.00 -29.48 -36.61
CA TYR A 102 23.29 -30.13 -36.88
C TYR A 102 23.26 -30.75 -38.26
N HIS A 103 24.46 -30.97 -38.78
CA HIS A 103 24.58 -31.74 -39.97
C HIS A 103 25.49 -32.96 -39.72
N SER A 104 25.21 -34.04 -40.43
CA SER A 104 25.99 -35.27 -40.36
C SER A 104 26.12 -35.81 -41.78
N ARG A 105 27.37 -36.02 -42.22
CA ARG A 105 27.66 -36.35 -43.60
C ARG A 105 27.05 -35.29 -44.53
N ASN A 106 26.13 -35.65 -45.39
CA ASN A 106 25.48 -34.73 -46.34
C ASN A 106 24.03 -34.40 -45.99
N SER A 107 23.60 -34.70 -44.77
CA SER A 107 22.22 -34.51 -44.34
C SER A 107 22.10 -33.52 -43.18
N TRP A 108 21.01 -32.73 -43.20
CA TRP A 108 20.71 -31.73 -42.16
C TRP A 108 19.61 -32.23 -41.24
N SER A 109 19.72 -31.89 -39.98
CA SER A 109 18.64 -32.14 -39.04
C SER A 109 17.51 -31.10 -39.22
N GLN A 110 16.34 -31.42 -38.70
CA GLN A 110 15.35 -30.42 -38.43
C GLN A 110 15.89 -29.44 -37.39
N ARG A 111 15.33 -28.22 -37.34
CA ARG A 111 15.66 -27.25 -36.27
C ARG A 111 15.08 -27.72 -34.96
N SER A 112 15.74 -27.45 -33.86
CA SER A 112 15.26 -27.67 -32.50
C SER A 112 13.97 -26.88 -32.23
N ASP A 113 13.38 -27.14 -31.11
CA ASP A 113 12.38 -26.25 -30.55
C ASP A 113 13.02 -24.88 -30.21
N PHE A 114 12.22 -23.84 -30.10
CA PHE A 114 12.74 -22.52 -29.74
C PHE A 114 13.18 -22.47 -28.28
N LEU A 115 14.34 -21.91 -28.04
CA LEU A 115 14.86 -21.54 -26.74
C LEU A 115 14.75 -20.03 -26.59
N PRO A 116 13.85 -19.52 -25.74
CA PRO A 116 13.85 -18.10 -25.43
C PRO A 116 15.00 -17.80 -24.46
N LEU A 117 15.93 -16.94 -24.85
CA LEU A 117 17.03 -16.47 -24.02
C LEU A 117 16.74 -15.05 -23.58
N VAL A 118 16.55 -14.85 -22.27
CA VAL A 118 16.08 -13.62 -21.67
C VAL A 118 17.21 -12.95 -20.89
N VAL A 119 17.36 -11.63 -21.08
CA VAL A 119 18.26 -10.82 -20.25
C VAL A 119 17.43 -10.05 -19.21
N THR A 120 17.84 -10.11 -17.94
CA THR A 120 17.24 -9.33 -16.85
C THR A 120 18.19 -8.23 -16.38
N GLY A 121 17.62 -7.20 -15.73
CA GLY A 121 18.43 -6.09 -15.21
C GLY A 121 18.61 -4.95 -16.18
N VAL A 122 17.87 -4.96 -17.30
CA VAL A 122 17.98 -3.92 -18.33
C VAL A 122 17.26 -2.64 -17.89
N TYR A 123 16.19 -2.77 -17.09
CA TYR A 123 15.31 -1.67 -16.68
C TYR A 123 15.09 -1.71 -15.16
N GLY A 124 14.50 -0.66 -14.61
CA GLY A 124 14.18 -0.55 -13.18
C GLY A 124 13.21 -1.63 -12.70
N ALA A 125 13.31 -1.99 -11.41
CA ALA A 125 12.52 -3.06 -10.81
C ALA A 125 11.06 -2.62 -10.63
N PRO A 126 10.08 -3.48 -10.93
CA PRO A 126 8.70 -3.25 -10.47
C PRO A 126 8.56 -3.57 -8.98
N SER A 127 7.42 -3.22 -8.39
CA SER A 127 7.07 -3.63 -7.04
C SER A 127 6.12 -4.84 -7.10
N LEU A 128 6.18 -5.67 -6.06
CA LEU A 128 5.36 -6.88 -5.94
C LEU A 128 4.71 -6.90 -4.57
N SER A 129 3.41 -7.08 -4.52
CA SER A 129 2.64 -7.15 -3.29
C SER A 129 1.62 -8.28 -3.35
N ALA A 130 1.08 -8.66 -2.19
CA ALA A 130 0.04 -9.69 -2.08
C ALA A 130 -1.20 -9.08 -1.42
N ASN A 131 -2.37 -9.38 -1.95
CA ASN A 131 -3.64 -8.92 -1.39
C ASN A 131 -4.54 -10.16 -1.13
N PRO A 132 -5.01 -10.38 0.09
CA PRO A 132 -4.95 -9.53 1.29
C PRO A 132 -3.61 -9.52 2.04
N GLY A 133 -2.70 -10.43 1.75
CA GLY A 133 -1.38 -10.48 2.37
C GLY A 133 -0.63 -11.74 1.96
N PRO A 134 0.64 -11.84 2.35
CA PRO A 134 1.48 -12.96 1.91
C PRO A 134 1.30 -14.25 2.71
N VAL A 135 0.45 -14.25 3.75
CA VAL A 135 0.15 -15.42 4.58
C VAL A 135 -1.28 -15.84 4.28
N VAL A 136 -1.46 -17.00 3.67
CA VAL A 136 -2.76 -17.42 3.10
C VAL A 136 -3.11 -18.82 3.62
N ALA A 137 -4.36 -19.00 4.05
CA ALA A 137 -4.84 -20.30 4.50
C ALA A 137 -4.96 -21.28 3.32
N LEU A 138 -4.69 -22.55 3.59
CA LEU A 138 -4.91 -23.63 2.62
C LEU A 138 -6.34 -23.58 2.08
N GLY A 139 -6.49 -23.62 0.76
CA GLY A 139 -7.79 -23.47 0.09
C GLY A 139 -8.23 -22.03 -0.13
N GLY A 140 -7.55 -21.08 0.48
CA GLY A 140 -7.86 -19.64 0.28
C GLY A 140 -7.42 -19.13 -1.07
N THR A 141 -7.57 -17.80 -1.28
CA THR A 141 -7.18 -17.13 -2.50
C THR A 141 -6.33 -15.92 -2.18
N VAL A 142 -5.40 -15.59 -3.07
CA VAL A 142 -4.58 -14.40 -2.97
C VAL A 142 -4.34 -13.84 -4.37
N SER A 143 -4.21 -12.55 -4.50
CA SER A 143 -3.77 -11.91 -5.76
C SER A 143 -2.39 -11.31 -5.55
N LEU A 144 -1.44 -11.71 -6.38
CA LEU A 144 -0.11 -11.12 -6.42
C LEU A 144 -0.15 -9.97 -7.43
N SER A 145 0.16 -8.75 -6.97
CA SER A 145 0.09 -7.54 -7.79
C SER A 145 1.49 -7.06 -8.12
N CYS A 146 1.81 -7.02 -9.41
CA CYS A 146 2.99 -6.35 -9.94
C CYS A 146 2.62 -4.94 -10.35
N SER A 147 3.38 -3.94 -9.96
CA SER A 147 3.09 -2.57 -10.34
C SER A 147 4.36 -1.77 -10.60
N SER A 148 4.22 -0.71 -11.40
CA SER A 148 5.31 0.19 -11.73
C SER A 148 4.78 1.57 -12.07
N GLN A 149 5.59 2.60 -11.84
CA GLN A 149 5.31 3.96 -12.30
C GLN A 149 5.70 4.14 -13.78
N GLU A 150 6.53 3.25 -14.31
CA GLU A 150 6.92 3.29 -15.72
C GLU A 150 5.89 2.57 -16.60
N ALA A 151 5.77 3.02 -17.84
CA ALA A 151 4.78 2.53 -18.82
C ALA A 151 5.16 1.16 -19.40
N TRP A 152 5.06 0.13 -18.58
CA TRP A 152 5.32 -1.25 -19.04
C TRP A 152 4.07 -1.87 -19.62
N GLN A 153 4.24 -2.65 -20.70
CA GLN A 153 3.13 -3.34 -21.35
C GLN A 153 2.98 -4.81 -20.92
N SER A 154 4.01 -5.36 -20.28
CA SER A 154 3.97 -6.78 -19.91
C SER A 154 4.67 -6.99 -18.57
N PHE A 155 3.97 -7.71 -17.67
CA PHE A 155 4.54 -8.15 -16.41
C PHE A 155 4.62 -9.68 -16.39
N ARG A 156 5.66 -10.19 -15.72
CA ARG A 156 5.88 -11.62 -15.57
C ARG A 156 6.16 -11.96 -14.13
N LEU A 157 5.47 -12.97 -13.63
CA LEU A 157 5.62 -13.48 -12.28
C LEU A 157 6.37 -14.80 -12.35
N LEU A 158 7.49 -14.89 -11.62
CA LEU A 158 8.29 -16.10 -11.52
C LEU A 158 8.31 -16.59 -10.09
N LYS A 159 8.15 -17.90 -9.93
CA LYS A 159 8.38 -18.58 -8.65
C LYS A 159 9.79 -19.16 -8.66
N GLU A 160 10.58 -18.84 -7.65
CA GLU A 160 11.97 -19.35 -7.54
C GLU A 160 11.97 -20.87 -7.35
N GLY A 161 12.84 -21.55 -8.06
CA GLY A 161 12.97 -23.00 -7.99
C GLY A 161 11.84 -23.78 -8.66
N GLY A 162 10.86 -23.08 -9.24
CA GLY A 162 9.78 -23.72 -9.98
C GLY A 162 10.21 -24.13 -11.37
N ALA A 163 9.76 -25.29 -11.81
CA ALA A 163 9.99 -25.80 -13.16
C ALA A 163 9.02 -25.17 -14.17
N ASP A 164 8.01 -24.48 -13.68
CA ASP A 164 6.97 -23.91 -14.52
C ASP A 164 7.46 -22.66 -15.27
N ALA A 165 6.95 -22.48 -16.48
CA ALA A 165 7.20 -21.27 -17.24
C ALA A 165 6.70 -20.03 -16.50
N PRO A 166 7.36 -18.87 -16.68
CA PRO A 166 6.88 -17.64 -16.05
C PRO A 166 5.42 -17.35 -16.43
N GLN A 167 4.61 -17.05 -15.44
CA GLN A 167 3.25 -16.56 -15.70
C GLN A 167 3.37 -15.16 -16.31
N GLN A 168 2.78 -14.96 -17.46
CA GLN A 168 2.79 -13.67 -18.15
C GLN A 168 1.38 -13.10 -18.24
N LEU A 169 1.22 -11.86 -17.85
CA LEU A 169 -0.02 -11.09 -18.02
C LEU A 169 0.27 -9.79 -18.75
N GLU A 170 -0.57 -9.52 -19.73
CA GLU A 170 -0.58 -8.23 -20.42
C GLU A 170 -1.49 -7.26 -19.65
N LEU A 171 -1.15 -6.00 -19.73
CA LEU A 171 -1.75 -4.94 -18.92
C LEU A 171 -3.24 -4.73 -19.13
N THR A 172 -3.94 -4.54 -18.04
CA THR A 172 -5.15 -3.73 -18.00
C THR A 172 -4.75 -2.31 -17.62
N SER A 173 -4.85 -1.39 -18.56
CA SER A 173 -4.37 -0.02 -18.39
C SER A 173 -5.28 0.79 -17.47
N HIS A 174 -4.71 1.32 -16.39
CA HIS A 174 -5.29 2.43 -15.62
C HIS A 174 -4.39 3.66 -15.84
N PRO A 175 -4.95 4.86 -15.90
CA PRO A 175 -4.18 6.02 -16.38
C PRO A 175 -3.08 6.53 -15.46
N GLU A 176 -2.94 6.03 -14.25
CA GLU A 176 -1.94 6.54 -13.29
C GLU A 176 -0.91 5.51 -12.81
N THR A 177 -1.21 4.23 -12.89
CA THR A 177 -0.27 3.16 -12.49
C THR A 177 -0.45 1.94 -13.37
N TYR A 178 0.67 1.40 -13.81
CA TYR A 178 0.67 0.18 -14.60
C TYR A 178 0.76 -1.00 -13.65
N HIS A 179 -0.23 -1.88 -13.65
CA HIS A 179 -0.24 -3.05 -12.76
C HIS A 179 -0.86 -4.28 -13.43
N ALA A 180 -0.40 -5.43 -12.98
CA ALA A 180 -0.93 -6.74 -13.38
C ALA A 180 -1.27 -7.55 -12.13
N LEU A 181 -2.44 -8.16 -12.11
CA LEU A 181 -2.90 -9.00 -11.00
C LEU A 181 -2.81 -10.47 -11.40
N PHE A 182 -2.07 -11.24 -10.63
CA PHE A 182 -1.90 -12.69 -10.82
C PHE A 182 -2.70 -13.40 -9.73
N PRO A 183 -3.91 -13.89 -10.04
CA PRO A 183 -4.70 -14.61 -9.04
C PRO A 183 -4.10 -15.99 -8.77
N VAL A 184 -3.98 -16.34 -7.51
CA VAL A 184 -3.49 -17.64 -7.04
C VAL A 184 -4.55 -18.25 -6.14
N GLY A 185 -5.08 -19.37 -6.56
CA GLY A 185 -6.08 -20.07 -5.74
C GLY A 185 -6.96 -21.04 -6.52
N PRO A 186 -7.55 -21.99 -5.81
CA PRO A 186 -7.40 -22.24 -4.38
C PRO A 186 -5.96 -22.63 -4.01
N VAL A 187 -5.45 -21.96 -2.97
CA VAL A 187 -4.05 -22.11 -2.57
C VAL A 187 -3.79 -23.51 -2.00
N ASN A 188 -2.71 -24.11 -2.43
CA ASN A 188 -2.23 -25.39 -1.91
C ASN A 188 -0.73 -25.30 -1.61
N THR A 189 -0.14 -26.41 -1.16
CA THR A 189 1.27 -26.44 -0.73
C THR A 189 2.25 -26.12 -1.87
N SER A 190 1.88 -26.42 -3.13
CA SER A 190 2.76 -26.13 -4.26
C SER A 190 2.86 -24.63 -4.56
N HIS A 191 1.91 -23.84 -4.07
CA HIS A 191 1.93 -22.37 -4.26
C HIS A 191 2.88 -21.68 -3.26
N ALA A 192 3.23 -22.33 -2.16
CA ALA A 192 4.17 -21.76 -1.17
C ALA A 192 5.56 -21.57 -1.79
N GLY A 193 6.20 -20.45 -1.46
CA GLY A 193 7.54 -20.17 -2.00
C GLY A 193 7.80 -18.70 -2.23
N THR A 194 8.92 -18.42 -2.90
CA THR A 194 9.39 -17.07 -3.20
C THR A 194 9.00 -16.71 -4.63
N TYR A 195 8.40 -15.54 -4.77
CA TYR A 195 7.98 -14.99 -6.06
C TYR A 195 8.72 -13.69 -6.35
N ARG A 196 8.99 -13.46 -7.63
CA ARG A 196 9.53 -12.20 -8.12
C ARG A 196 8.79 -11.78 -9.38
N CYS A 197 8.64 -10.48 -9.53
CA CYS A 197 8.00 -9.88 -10.68
C CYS A 197 9.04 -9.19 -11.56
N TYR A 198 8.83 -9.24 -12.87
CA TYR A 198 9.61 -8.56 -13.87
C TYR A 198 8.67 -7.83 -14.83
N ALA A 199 9.17 -6.76 -15.43
CA ALA A 199 8.44 -6.01 -16.45
C ALA A 199 9.25 -5.94 -17.74
N SER A 200 8.58 -5.77 -18.88
CA SER A 200 9.25 -5.56 -20.16
C SER A 200 8.38 -4.74 -21.10
N PRO A 201 9.01 -3.98 -22.02
CA PRO A 201 8.27 -3.35 -23.12
C PRO A 201 7.87 -4.38 -24.16
N GLN A 202 6.76 -4.13 -24.86
CA GLN A 202 6.25 -5.02 -25.91
C GLN A 202 7.26 -5.17 -27.07
N SER A 203 8.00 -4.09 -27.35
CA SER A 203 8.98 -4.07 -28.44
C SER A 203 10.22 -4.95 -28.16
N TYR A 204 10.49 -5.25 -26.89
CA TYR A 204 11.66 -6.04 -26.48
C TYR A 204 11.26 -7.09 -25.43
N PRO A 205 10.48 -8.10 -25.82
CA PRO A 205 9.89 -9.05 -24.87
C PRO A 205 10.89 -9.99 -24.18
N HIS A 206 12.13 -10.02 -24.64
CA HIS A 206 13.22 -10.82 -24.04
C HIS A 206 14.21 -9.98 -23.24
N SER A 207 13.94 -8.66 -23.09
CA SER A 207 14.74 -7.75 -22.26
C SER A 207 13.87 -7.30 -21.09
N TRP A 208 14.20 -7.80 -19.88
CA TRP A 208 13.35 -7.61 -18.70
C TRP A 208 14.01 -6.65 -17.71
N SER A 209 13.21 -6.09 -16.86
CA SER A 209 13.62 -5.25 -15.73
C SER A 209 14.50 -6.04 -14.75
N GLN A 210 15.04 -5.34 -13.77
CA GLN A 210 15.51 -5.96 -12.53
C GLN A 210 14.33 -6.66 -11.85
N PRO A 211 14.60 -7.72 -11.08
CA PRO A 211 13.52 -8.36 -10.31
C PRO A 211 12.97 -7.40 -9.24
N SER A 212 11.70 -7.55 -8.93
CA SER A 212 11.14 -6.96 -7.73
C SER A 212 11.84 -7.53 -6.49
N ASP A 213 11.63 -6.89 -5.35
CA ASP A 213 11.94 -7.52 -4.07
C ASP A 213 11.21 -8.86 -3.99
N PRO A 214 11.79 -9.84 -3.29
CA PRO A 214 11.15 -11.14 -3.17
C PRO A 214 9.90 -11.07 -2.31
N LEU A 215 8.83 -11.74 -2.74
CA LEU A 215 7.63 -11.93 -1.95
C LEU A 215 7.55 -13.40 -1.54
N HIS A 216 7.53 -13.65 -0.24
CA HIS A 216 7.46 -15.00 0.30
C HIS A 216 6.00 -15.36 0.58
N LEU A 217 5.38 -16.14 -0.29
CA LEU A 217 4.01 -16.61 -0.11
C LEU A 217 4.02 -17.80 0.83
N GLN A 218 3.37 -17.64 1.99
CA GLN A 218 3.31 -18.66 3.04
C GLN A 218 1.90 -19.24 3.11
N VAL A 219 1.83 -20.58 3.22
CA VAL A 219 0.56 -21.32 3.26
C VAL A 219 0.36 -21.86 4.67
N THR A 220 -0.76 -21.47 5.31
CA THR A 220 -1.08 -21.87 6.70
C THR A 220 -2.11 -22.98 6.73
N GLY A 221 -2.18 -23.66 7.88
CA GLY A 221 -3.15 -24.73 8.11
C GLY A 221 -2.56 -26.12 7.95
N MET A 222 -1.23 -26.23 7.92
CA MET A 222 -0.55 -27.54 7.73
C MET A 222 -0.39 -28.33 9.00
N TYR A 223 -0.31 -27.64 10.15
CA TYR A 223 -0.04 -28.28 11.45
C TYR A 223 -0.91 -27.63 12.52
N GLU A 224 -1.02 -28.27 13.69
CA GLU A 224 -1.76 -27.68 14.82
C GLU A 224 -1.15 -26.34 15.25
N LYS A 225 -2.01 -25.48 15.79
CA LYS A 225 -1.64 -24.11 16.13
C LYS A 225 -0.73 -24.05 17.35
N PRO A 226 0.27 -23.17 17.37
CA PRO A 226 0.97 -22.83 18.61
C PRO A 226 0.13 -21.91 19.49
N SER A 227 0.61 -21.60 20.69
CA SER A 227 0.02 -20.63 21.61
C SER A 227 0.84 -19.35 21.60
N LEU A 228 0.19 -18.22 21.82
CA LEU A 228 0.84 -16.89 21.83
C LEU A 228 0.41 -16.13 23.09
N LEU A 229 1.40 -15.72 23.89
CA LEU A 229 1.18 -14.97 25.12
C LEU A 229 1.98 -13.69 25.10
N ALA A 230 1.40 -12.60 25.58
CA ALA A 230 2.10 -11.33 25.75
C ALA A 230 2.55 -11.16 27.20
N GLN A 231 3.81 -10.75 27.42
CA GLN A 231 4.38 -10.47 28.75
C GLN A 231 5.09 -9.12 28.71
N PRO A 232 4.65 -8.13 29.51
CA PRO A 232 3.45 -8.17 30.34
C PRO A 232 2.20 -8.31 29.49
N GLY A 233 1.14 -8.85 30.08
CA GLY A 233 -0.15 -8.95 29.41
C GLY A 233 -0.73 -7.58 29.13
N PRO A 234 -1.54 -7.43 28.06
CA PRO A 234 -2.15 -6.15 27.73
C PRO A 234 -3.05 -5.65 28.88
N PRO A 235 -3.13 -4.35 29.09
CA PRO A 235 -2.60 -3.25 28.28
C PRO A 235 -1.10 -3.00 28.55
N VAL A 236 -0.40 -2.43 27.56
CA VAL A 236 1.06 -2.24 27.57
C VAL A 236 1.40 -0.74 27.52
N SER A 237 2.34 -0.29 28.36
CA SER A 237 2.78 1.11 28.33
C SER A 237 3.69 1.37 27.12
N TRP A 238 3.47 2.48 26.42
CA TRP A 238 4.35 2.91 25.35
C TRP A 238 5.75 3.18 25.90
N GLY A 239 6.74 2.80 25.13
CA GLY A 239 8.14 2.95 25.52
C GLY A 239 8.69 1.78 26.34
N GLU A 240 7.84 0.93 26.86
CA GLU A 240 8.25 -0.28 27.57
C GLU A 240 8.54 -1.41 26.56
N ASN A 241 8.99 -2.54 27.09
CA ASN A 241 9.27 -3.72 26.30
C ASN A 241 8.13 -4.72 26.46
N VAL A 242 7.70 -5.32 25.36
CA VAL A 242 6.72 -6.42 25.38
C VAL A 242 7.36 -7.63 24.73
N THR A 243 7.24 -8.75 25.38
CA THR A 243 7.64 -10.04 24.83
C THR A 243 6.39 -10.82 24.42
N LEU A 244 6.31 -11.15 23.15
CA LEU A 244 5.30 -12.05 22.60
C LEU A 244 5.93 -13.43 22.58
N GLN A 245 5.53 -14.27 23.53
CA GLN A 245 6.04 -15.62 23.68
C GLN A 245 5.21 -16.58 22.87
N CYS A 246 5.83 -17.19 21.87
CA CYS A 246 5.20 -18.21 21.04
C CYS A 246 5.69 -19.58 21.49
N HIS A 247 4.78 -20.50 21.81
CA HIS A 247 5.17 -21.83 22.28
C HIS A 247 4.25 -22.91 21.71
N SER A 248 4.78 -24.15 21.66
CA SER A 248 4.08 -25.32 21.12
C SER A 248 4.51 -26.58 21.82
N GLU A 249 3.56 -27.50 21.97
CA GLU A 249 3.86 -28.90 22.42
C GLU A 249 4.37 -29.74 21.25
N ILE A 250 4.08 -29.31 20.00
CA ILE A 250 4.57 -29.94 18.78
C ILE A 250 5.90 -29.30 18.41
N TRP A 251 6.86 -30.12 18.00
CA TRP A 251 8.16 -29.61 17.60
C TRP A 251 8.07 -28.77 16.31
N PHE A 252 8.53 -27.55 16.42
CA PHE A 252 8.85 -26.66 15.29
C PHE A 252 10.26 -26.14 15.50
N ASP A 253 11.04 -26.08 14.44
CA ASP A 253 12.37 -25.47 14.53
C ASP A 253 12.35 -23.97 14.25
N THR A 254 11.22 -23.46 13.75
CA THR A 254 11.09 -22.06 13.34
C THR A 254 9.69 -21.56 13.72
N PHE A 255 9.65 -20.34 14.26
CA PHE A 255 8.39 -19.67 14.58
C PHE A 255 8.31 -18.33 13.84
N HIS A 256 7.11 -17.98 13.43
CA HIS A 256 6.80 -16.77 12.66
C HIS A 256 5.77 -15.95 13.41
N LEU A 257 6.04 -14.65 13.57
CA LEU A 257 5.09 -13.70 14.17
C LEU A 257 4.57 -12.76 13.10
N SER A 258 3.27 -12.74 12.89
CA SER A 258 2.60 -11.87 11.91
C SER A 258 1.65 -10.93 12.62
N LYS A 259 1.60 -9.68 12.16
CA LYS A 259 0.63 -8.68 12.60
C LYS A 259 -0.49 -8.60 11.57
N GLU A 260 -1.73 -8.76 12.02
CA GLU A 260 -2.90 -8.71 11.12
C GLU A 260 -3.00 -7.36 10.41
N GLY A 261 -3.28 -7.42 9.12
CA GLY A 261 -3.40 -6.24 8.27
C GLY A 261 -2.09 -5.62 7.84
N SER A 262 -0.94 -6.16 8.30
CA SER A 262 0.37 -5.66 7.88
C SER A 262 0.77 -6.28 6.53
N LEU A 263 1.33 -5.47 5.66
CA LEU A 263 1.93 -5.94 4.40
C LEU A 263 3.39 -6.37 4.60
N ALA A 264 3.96 -6.10 5.78
CA ALA A 264 5.33 -6.52 6.10
C ALA A 264 5.40 -8.05 6.26
N PRO A 265 6.50 -8.66 5.88
CA PRO A 265 6.67 -10.10 6.10
C PRO A 265 6.71 -10.43 7.59
N PRO A 266 6.29 -11.64 7.99
CA PRO A 266 6.37 -12.05 9.38
C PRO A 266 7.79 -11.99 9.93
N GLN A 267 7.93 -11.65 11.21
CA GLN A 267 9.20 -11.81 11.92
C GLN A 267 9.44 -13.31 12.12
N VAL A 268 10.70 -13.74 11.99
CA VAL A 268 11.04 -15.15 12.03
C VAL A 268 12.13 -15.37 13.09
N LEU A 269 11.89 -16.33 13.99
CA LEU A 269 12.88 -16.77 14.96
C LEU A 269 13.04 -18.29 14.91
N ARG A 270 14.29 -18.73 15.01
CA ARG A 270 14.61 -20.15 15.11
C ARG A 270 14.67 -20.57 16.57
N LEU A 271 14.22 -21.79 16.81
CA LEU A 271 14.27 -22.41 18.14
C LEU A 271 15.73 -22.56 18.57
N GLN A 272 16.06 -22.01 19.75
CA GLN A 272 17.41 -22.08 20.32
C GLN A 272 17.55 -23.30 21.23
N ASP A 273 16.51 -23.60 21.98
CA ASP A 273 16.51 -24.68 22.98
C ASP A 273 15.37 -25.66 22.67
N PRO A 274 15.71 -26.90 22.27
CA PRO A 274 14.66 -27.87 21.89
C PRO A 274 14.01 -28.55 23.10
N ALA A 275 13.76 -27.81 24.18
CA ALA A 275 13.04 -28.33 25.35
C ALA A 275 11.55 -28.08 25.25
N ILE A 276 10.73 -28.98 25.70
CA ILE A 276 9.25 -28.85 25.70
C ILE A 276 8.83 -27.96 26.90
N PRO A 277 7.95 -26.98 26.72
CA PRO A 277 7.37 -26.56 25.46
C PRO A 277 8.38 -25.82 24.55
N TYR A 278 8.33 -26.13 23.27
CA TYR A 278 9.19 -25.45 22.28
C TYR A 278 8.76 -24.01 22.18
N GLN A 279 9.64 -23.07 22.51
CA GLN A 279 9.23 -21.66 22.61
C GLN A 279 10.29 -20.71 22.11
N VAL A 280 9.81 -19.57 21.57
CA VAL A 280 10.64 -18.42 21.22
C VAL A 280 9.98 -17.16 21.75
N ASN A 281 10.80 -16.13 21.95
CA ASN A 281 10.36 -14.83 22.48
C ASN A 281 10.61 -13.73 21.46
N PHE A 282 9.55 -13.16 20.92
CA PHE A 282 9.59 -12.00 20.04
C PHE A 282 9.49 -10.76 20.91
N THR A 283 10.53 -9.94 20.95
CA THR A 283 10.57 -8.74 21.80
C THR A 283 10.29 -7.50 20.96
N LEU A 284 9.27 -6.75 21.34
CA LEU A 284 8.95 -5.44 20.79
C LEU A 284 9.54 -4.41 21.77
N SER A 285 10.57 -3.66 21.35
CA SER A 285 11.31 -2.80 22.26
C SER A 285 11.92 -1.63 21.48
N PRO A 286 11.57 -0.39 21.82
CA PRO A 286 10.43 0.00 22.66
C PRO A 286 9.10 -0.15 21.94
N VAL A 287 8.02 -0.40 22.67
CA VAL A 287 6.68 -0.47 22.08
C VAL A 287 6.24 0.93 21.67
N THR A 288 5.78 1.05 20.43
CA THR A 288 5.30 2.29 19.84
C THR A 288 3.89 2.07 19.28
N SER A 289 3.24 3.15 18.84
CA SER A 289 1.94 3.07 18.17
C SER A 289 1.95 2.13 16.96
N ASP A 290 3.10 2.00 16.30
CA ASP A 290 3.24 1.09 15.15
C ASP A 290 3.14 -0.38 15.56
N HIS A 291 3.36 -0.68 16.84
CA HIS A 291 3.24 -2.04 17.37
C HIS A 291 1.81 -2.37 17.82
N GLU A 292 0.90 -1.40 17.86
CA GLU A 292 -0.49 -1.68 18.22
C GLU A 292 -1.15 -2.54 17.14
N GLY A 293 -1.87 -3.57 17.57
CA GLY A 293 -2.54 -4.47 16.64
C GLY A 293 -2.69 -5.87 17.17
N THR A 294 -3.23 -6.74 16.32
CA THR A 294 -3.43 -8.15 16.63
C THR A 294 -2.30 -8.98 16.03
N TYR A 295 -1.71 -9.80 16.83
CA TYR A 295 -0.58 -10.65 16.42
C TYR A 295 -1.00 -12.11 16.44
N ARG A 296 -0.41 -12.88 15.54
CA ARG A 296 -0.56 -14.34 15.48
C ARG A 296 0.80 -14.99 15.26
N CYS A 297 0.96 -16.12 15.88
CA CYS A 297 2.18 -16.92 15.78
C CYS A 297 1.90 -18.16 14.94
N TYR A 298 2.92 -18.63 14.22
CA TYR A 298 2.87 -19.85 13.42
C TYR A 298 4.16 -20.64 13.65
N GLY A 299 4.08 -21.96 13.55
CA GLY A 299 5.25 -22.82 13.54
C GLY A 299 5.52 -23.38 12.16
N SER A 300 6.78 -23.68 11.86
CA SER A 300 7.20 -24.33 10.63
C SER A 300 8.45 -25.15 10.84
N HIS A 301 8.83 -25.89 9.79
CA HIS A 301 10.07 -26.67 9.73
C HIS A 301 11.02 -26.06 8.72
N SER A 302 12.30 -26.02 9.03
CA SER A 302 13.32 -25.42 8.15
C SER A 302 13.40 -26.10 6.78
N GLY A 303 13.01 -27.38 6.68
CA GLY A 303 12.90 -28.08 5.40
C GLY A 303 11.73 -27.62 4.54
N SER A 304 10.75 -26.89 5.12
CA SER A 304 9.57 -26.38 4.42
C SER A 304 9.16 -25.03 5.01
N PRO A 305 10.02 -24.02 4.86
CA PRO A 305 9.87 -22.75 5.61
C PRO A 305 8.65 -21.92 5.24
N TYR A 306 7.99 -22.22 4.13
CA TYR A 306 6.80 -21.51 3.68
C TYR A 306 5.49 -22.24 3.97
N LEU A 307 5.57 -23.42 4.63
CA LEU A 307 4.42 -24.20 5.05
C LEU A 307 4.24 -24.05 6.56
N LEU A 308 3.19 -23.36 6.97
CA LEU A 308 2.97 -22.95 8.35
C LEU A 308 1.84 -23.74 9.03
N SER A 309 1.88 -23.82 10.34
CA SER A 309 0.79 -24.32 11.17
C SER A 309 -0.48 -23.47 11.00
N HIS A 310 -1.57 -23.89 11.58
CA HIS A 310 -2.70 -23.00 11.85
C HIS A 310 -2.23 -21.82 12.71
N PRO A 311 -2.83 -20.63 12.56
CA PRO A 311 -2.48 -19.48 13.40
C PRO A 311 -2.82 -19.72 14.85
N SER A 312 -1.99 -19.20 15.78
CA SER A 312 -2.35 -19.11 17.19
C SER A 312 -3.61 -18.26 17.36
N ASP A 313 -4.16 -18.33 18.54
CA ASP A 313 -5.17 -17.34 18.93
C ASP A 313 -4.53 -15.96 18.98
N UNK A 314 -5.05 -14.93 18.82
CA UNK A 314 -4.67 -13.73 18.71
C UNK A 314 -4.19 -13.23 19.94
N SER A 315 -3.29 -12.57 19.88
CA SER A 315 -2.83 -11.74 21.01
C SER A 315 -2.87 -10.28 20.57
N ARG A 316 -3.64 -9.46 21.28
CA ARG A 316 -3.80 -8.04 20.88
C ARG A 316 -2.92 -7.17 21.75
N ILE A 317 -1.98 -6.46 21.12
CA ILE A 317 -1.21 -5.39 21.77
C ILE A 317 -2.03 -4.11 21.63
N LYS A 318 -2.38 -3.54 22.79
CA LYS A 318 -3.08 -2.26 22.87
C LYS A 318 -2.30 -1.37 23.81
N GLY A 319 -1.86 -0.23 23.32
CA GLY A 319 -1.13 0.74 24.13
C GLY A 319 -2.06 1.41 25.15
N ILE A 320 -1.53 1.71 26.33
CA ILE A 320 -2.28 2.33 27.42
C ILE A 320 -2.35 3.85 27.28
N TYR A 321 -1.80 4.45 26.28
CA TYR A 321 -2.01 5.89 26.21
C TYR A 321 -3.40 6.14 25.64
N GLU A 322 -4.39 6.01 26.53
CA GLU A 322 -5.67 6.63 26.28
C GLU A 322 -5.40 8.07 25.86
N LYS A 323 -6.15 8.50 24.89
CA LYS A 323 -6.06 9.88 24.40
C LYS A 323 -6.28 10.85 25.55
N PRO A 324 -5.50 11.93 25.64
CA PRO A 324 -5.86 12.97 26.59
C PRO A 324 -7.17 13.62 26.19
N SER A 325 -7.78 14.34 27.12
CA SER A 325 -8.96 15.14 26.84
C SER A 325 -8.54 16.57 26.56
N LEU A 326 -9.25 17.25 25.66
CA LEU A 326 -8.99 18.65 25.32
C LEU A 326 -10.29 19.44 25.48
N SER A 327 -10.25 20.51 26.25
CA SER A 327 -11.38 21.38 26.49
C SER A 327 -10.98 22.85 26.46
N ALA A 328 -11.94 23.73 26.16
CA ALA A 328 -11.75 25.17 26.26
C ALA A 328 -12.42 25.66 27.54
N GLN A 329 -11.73 26.54 28.27
CA GLN A 329 -12.24 27.05 29.56
C GLN A 329 -13.27 28.18 29.41
N LEU A 330 -13.43 28.71 28.21
CA LEU A 330 -14.47 29.70 27.93
C LEU A 330 -15.48 29.09 26.98
N GLY A 331 -16.68 29.72 26.90
CA GLY A 331 -17.82 29.19 26.19
C GLY A 331 -17.60 28.78 24.74
N PRO A 332 -18.63 28.43 24.01
CA PRO A 332 -18.51 27.75 22.72
C PRO A 332 -17.99 28.63 21.58
N SER A 333 -17.82 29.93 21.79
CA SER A 333 -17.20 30.85 20.81
C SER A 333 -16.35 31.86 21.54
N VAL A 334 -15.26 32.28 20.89
CA VAL A 334 -14.28 33.21 21.43
C VAL A 334 -14.23 34.45 20.52
N SER A 335 -14.24 35.63 21.13
CA SER A 335 -14.19 36.91 20.40
C SER A 335 -12.75 37.32 20.13
N TRP A 336 -12.54 38.04 19.03
CA TRP A 336 -11.23 38.66 18.72
C TRP A 336 -10.72 39.48 19.90
N GLY A 337 -9.43 39.32 20.19
CA GLY A 337 -8.74 40.07 21.25
C GLY A 337 -8.90 39.46 22.63
N GLU A 338 -9.77 38.51 22.79
CA GLU A 338 -9.91 37.79 24.06
C GLU A 338 -8.77 36.80 24.25
N ASN A 339 -8.67 36.23 25.42
CA ASN A 339 -7.74 35.15 25.74
C ASN A 339 -8.54 33.85 25.88
N VAL A 340 -8.09 32.77 25.27
CA VAL A 340 -8.70 31.46 25.47
C VAL A 340 -7.64 30.50 26.00
N THR A 341 -8.05 29.67 26.94
CA THR A 341 -7.20 28.62 27.48
C THR A 341 -7.73 27.27 27.03
N LEU A 342 -6.92 26.54 26.30
CA LEU A 342 -7.17 25.17 25.90
C LEU A 342 -6.47 24.26 26.91
N GLN A 343 -7.28 23.54 27.69
CA GLN A 343 -6.80 22.66 28.75
C GLN A 343 -6.67 21.24 28.22
N CYS A 344 -5.45 20.72 28.26
CA CYS A 344 -5.15 19.33 27.93
C CYS A 344 -5.01 18.54 29.23
N ARG A 345 -5.76 17.46 29.39
CA ARG A 345 -5.85 16.71 30.64
C ARG A 345 -5.77 15.21 30.39
N SER A 346 -5.08 14.49 31.28
CA SER A 346 -4.98 13.04 31.23
C SER A 346 -5.03 12.45 32.63
N GLU A 347 -5.61 11.28 32.75
CA GLU A 347 -5.53 10.47 33.97
C GLU A 347 -4.25 9.63 34.00
N ILE A 348 -3.60 9.48 32.82
CA ILE A 348 -2.32 8.79 32.66
C ILE A 348 -1.21 9.82 32.70
N TRP A 349 -0.10 9.47 33.35
CA TRP A 349 1.04 10.37 33.51
C TRP A 349 1.72 10.65 32.17
N PHE A 350 1.79 11.93 31.82
CA PHE A 350 2.64 12.47 30.77
C PHE A 350 3.40 13.63 31.38
N ASP A 351 4.69 13.74 31.09
CA ASP A 351 5.46 14.91 31.53
C ASP A 351 5.42 16.04 30.48
N THR A 352 4.93 15.76 29.29
CA THR A 352 4.91 16.71 28.17
C THR A 352 3.59 16.59 27.41
N PHE A 353 3.03 17.72 27.06
CA PHE A 353 1.81 17.80 26.26
C PHE A 353 2.06 18.65 25.02
N HIS A 354 1.46 18.26 23.92
CA HIS A 354 1.60 18.90 22.61
C HIS A 354 0.22 19.30 22.10
N LEU A 355 0.07 20.58 21.70
CA LEU A 355 -1.16 21.06 21.07
C LEU A 355 -0.90 21.31 19.59
N SER A 356 -1.66 20.65 18.74
CA SER A 356 -1.55 20.75 17.29
C SER A 356 -2.85 21.28 16.71
N LYS A 357 -2.74 22.16 15.71
CA LYS A 357 -3.90 22.65 14.94
C LYS A 357 -3.93 21.91 13.60
N GLU A 358 -5.08 21.31 13.27
CA GLU A 358 -5.24 20.54 12.03
C GLU A 358 -5.03 21.46 10.82
N GLY A 359 -4.29 20.94 9.83
CA GLY A 359 -4.00 21.67 8.61
C GLY A 359 -2.93 22.75 8.72
N SER A 360 -2.37 22.97 9.93
CA SER A 360 -1.30 23.94 10.13
C SER A 360 0.06 23.33 9.79
N LEU A 361 0.91 24.10 9.12
CA LEU A 361 2.32 23.74 8.89
C LEU A 361 3.22 24.14 10.08
N ALA A 362 2.68 24.87 11.04
CA ALA A 362 3.45 25.26 12.24
C ALA A 362 3.66 24.05 13.14
N PRO A 363 4.81 23.96 13.81
CA PRO A 363 5.03 22.86 14.77
C PRO A 363 4.04 22.96 15.93
N PRO A 364 3.72 21.82 16.57
CA PRO A 364 2.85 21.85 17.75
C PRO A 364 3.43 22.71 18.85
N GLN A 365 2.55 23.36 19.63
CA GLN A 365 2.96 24.01 20.87
C GLN A 365 3.24 22.91 21.90
N VAL A 366 4.32 23.06 22.68
CA VAL A 366 4.76 22.04 23.64
C VAL A 366 4.82 22.67 25.03
N LEU A 367 4.18 22.02 25.99
CA LEU A 367 4.24 22.41 27.39
C LEU A 367 4.63 21.22 28.26
N HIS A 368 5.52 21.48 29.22
CA HIS A 368 5.90 20.47 30.20
C HIS A 368 5.00 20.57 31.43
N LEU A 369 4.71 19.43 32.02
CA LEU A 369 3.89 19.35 33.21
C LEU A 369 4.65 20.03 34.39
N GLN A 370 3.98 21.00 35.04
CA GLN A 370 4.56 21.76 36.16
C GLN A 370 4.22 21.09 37.48
N ASP A 371 3.04 20.51 37.59
CA ASP A 371 2.55 19.89 38.82
C ASP A 371 2.12 18.44 38.50
N PRO A 372 2.84 17.44 39.06
CA PRO A 372 2.54 16.04 38.79
C PRO A 372 1.35 15.49 39.62
N ALA A 373 0.31 16.29 39.82
CA ALA A 373 -0.90 15.84 40.50
C ALA A 373 -1.96 15.33 39.48
N ILE A 374 -2.68 14.28 39.86
CA ILE A 374 -3.74 13.73 39.05
C ILE A 374 -5.01 14.59 39.22
N PRO A 375 -5.66 15.01 38.15
CA PRO A 375 -5.34 14.74 36.75
C PRO A 375 -4.16 15.55 36.24
N TYR A 376 -3.31 14.93 35.47
CA TYR A 376 -2.15 15.58 34.83
C TYR A 376 -2.67 16.54 33.77
N GLN A 377 -2.37 17.84 33.90
CA GLN A 377 -2.97 18.83 33.01
C GLN A 377 -2.03 20.01 32.73
N VAL A 378 -2.14 20.53 31.52
CA VAL A 378 -1.47 21.77 31.12
C VAL A 378 -2.48 22.69 30.44
N ASN A 379 -2.21 23.99 30.48
CA ASN A 379 -3.05 25.03 29.94
C ASN A 379 -2.32 25.78 28.82
N PHE A 380 -2.78 25.59 27.59
CA PHE A 380 -2.28 26.31 26.42
C PHE A 380 -3.10 27.60 26.27
N THR A 381 -2.46 28.76 26.45
CA THR A 381 -3.15 30.05 26.35
C THR A 381 -2.89 30.67 24.97
N LEU A 382 -3.97 30.95 24.25
CA LEU A 382 -3.95 31.68 22.99
C LEU A 382 -4.35 33.11 23.32
N SER A 383 -3.44 34.08 23.16
CA SER A 383 -3.64 35.46 23.64
C SER A 383 -2.77 36.44 22.84
N PRO A 384 -3.36 37.45 22.21
CA PRO A 384 -4.79 37.62 21.94
C PRO A 384 -5.27 36.70 20.81
N VAL A 385 -6.53 36.28 20.88
CA VAL A 385 -7.12 35.43 19.84
C VAL A 385 -7.33 36.26 18.58
N THR A 386 -6.92 35.69 17.45
CA THR A 386 -7.09 36.28 16.10
C THR A 386 -7.76 35.26 15.18
N SER A 387 -8.09 35.67 13.97
CA SER A 387 -8.63 34.74 12.95
C SER A 387 -7.71 33.54 12.71
N ASP A 388 -6.41 33.73 12.86
CA ASP A 388 -5.44 32.64 12.64
C ASP A 388 -5.56 31.53 13.69
N HIS A 389 -6.23 31.80 14.82
CA HIS A 389 -6.46 30.80 15.85
C HIS A 389 -7.76 29.99 15.60
N GLU A 390 -8.60 30.40 14.64
CA GLU A 390 -9.78 29.61 14.28
C GLU A 390 -9.36 28.27 13.67
N GLY A 391 -9.96 27.18 14.12
CA GLY A 391 -9.65 25.85 13.57
C GLY A 391 -9.95 24.72 14.53
N THR A 392 -9.47 23.54 14.15
CA THR A 392 -9.62 22.32 14.94
C THR A 392 -8.30 21.99 15.62
N TYR A 393 -8.37 21.74 16.90
CA TYR A 393 -7.19 21.46 17.72
C TYR A 393 -7.24 20.05 18.28
N ARG A 394 -6.05 19.44 18.43
CA ARG A 394 -5.87 18.15 19.10
C ARG A 394 -4.68 18.24 20.05
N CYS A 395 -4.81 17.51 21.15
CA CYS A 395 -3.78 17.41 22.17
C CYS A 395 -3.20 16.01 22.19
N TYR A 396 -1.90 15.91 22.49
CA TYR A 396 -1.16 14.66 22.62
C TYR A 396 -0.32 14.71 23.88
N GLY A 397 -0.10 13.55 24.50
CA GLY A 397 0.84 13.41 25.59
C GLY A 397 2.09 12.68 25.15
N SER A 398 3.22 12.96 25.81
CA SER A 398 4.48 12.24 25.60
C SER A 398 5.31 12.25 26.88
N HIS A 399 6.44 11.54 26.83
CA HIS A 399 7.44 11.54 27.90
C HIS A 399 8.72 12.21 27.41
N SER A 400 9.34 12.99 28.26
CA SER A 400 10.58 13.70 27.94
C SER A 400 11.72 12.76 27.53
N GLY A 401 11.70 11.51 28.03
CA GLY A 401 12.65 10.47 27.61
C GLY A 401 12.42 9.96 26.20
N SER A 402 11.24 10.22 25.63
CA SER A 402 10.88 9.77 24.27
C SER A 402 9.94 10.82 23.64
N PRO A 403 10.45 12.01 23.35
CA PRO A 403 9.58 13.15 22.99
C PRO A 403 8.89 13.02 21.64
N TYR A 404 9.31 12.09 20.80
CA TYR A 404 8.70 11.85 19.48
C TYR A 404 7.63 10.76 19.51
N LEU A 405 7.45 10.08 20.66
CA LEU A 405 6.41 9.06 20.83
C LEU A 405 5.18 9.71 21.47
N LEU A 406 4.19 10.04 20.64
CA LEU A 406 2.99 10.74 21.08
C LEU A 406 1.87 9.73 21.37
N SER A 407 1.00 10.08 22.31
CA SER A 407 -0.24 9.34 22.58
C SER A 407 -1.18 9.42 21.37
N HIS A 408 -2.28 8.68 21.40
CA HIS A 408 -3.39 8.94 20.47
C HIS A 408 -3.86 10.39 20.65
N PRO A 409 -4.30 11.05 19.57
CA PRO A 409 -4.83 12.41 19.68
C PRO A 409 -6.10 12.46 20.51
N SER A 410 -6.28 13.57 21.21
CA SER A 410 -7.58 13.87 21.85
C SER A 410 -8.68 13.92 20.80
N ASP A 411 -9.92 13.91 21.24
CA ASP A 411 -11.05 14.25 20.37
C ASP A 411 -10.81 15.68 19.82
N PRO A 412 -11.28 15.95 18.60
CA PRO A 412 -11.05 17.27 17.99
C PRO A 412 -11.86 18.34 18.73
N LEU A 413 -11.20 19.44 19.06
CA LEU A 413 -11.85 20.62 19.62
C LEU A 413 -11.89 21.70 18.56
N LYS A 414 -13.08 22.06 18.12
CA LYS A 414 -13.28 23.18 17.20
C LYS A 414 -13.33 24.48 18.00
N LEU A 415 -12.50 25.42 17.61
CA LEU A 415 -12.46 26.76 18.19
C LEU A 415 -12.98 27.75 17.14
N PRO A 416 -14.28 28.09 17.17
CA PRO A 416 -14.81 29.14 16.30
C PRO A 416 -14.43 30.49 16.89
N VAL A 417 -13.87 31.35 16.05
CA VAL A 417 -13.51 32.71 16.44
C VAL A 417 -14.51 33.66 15.81
N SER A 418 -15.36 34.27 16.65
CA SER A 418 -16.28 35.30 16.16
C SER A 418 -15.52 36.63 16.04
N ALA A 419 -15.73 37.31 14.92
CA ALA A 419 -15.29 38.67 14.81
C ALA A 419 -15.80 39.38 16.07
N SER A 420 -14.90 40.09 16.76
CA SER A 420 -15.30 40.99 17.82
C SER A 420 -16.55 41.71 17.32
N SER A 421 -17.67 41.57 18.00
CA SER A 421 -18.74 42.52 17.82
C SER A 421 -18.13 43.84 18.26
N SER A 422 -17.49 44.56 17.37
CA SER A 422 -17.48 46.00 17.49
C SER A 422 -18.95 46.27 17.79
N GLN A 423 -19.28 46.57 19.04
CA GLN A 423 -20.62 47.08 19.36
C GLN A 423 -20.91 48.03 18.23
N ASP A 424 -21.89 47.70 17.42
CA ASP A 424 -22.26 48.52 16.29
C ASP A 424 -22.97 49.72 16.85
N TYR A 425 -22.16 50.66 17.34
CA TYR A 425 -22.65 51.95 17.85
C TYR A 425 -23.41 52.70 16.77
N THR A 426 -23.48 52.21 15.53
CA THR A 426 -24.23 52.85 14.46
C THR A 426 -25.70 52.96 14.82
N VAL A 427 -26.31 51.89 15.33
CA VAL A 427 -27.73 51.93 15.72
C VAL A 427 -27.93 52.88 16.92
N GLU A 428 -27.07 52.74 17.94
CA GLU A 428 -27.16 53.56 19.14
C GLU A 428 -26.87 55.03 18.82
N ASN A 429 -25.89 55.32 17.97
CA ASN A 429 -25.60 56.70 17.51
C ASN A 429 -26.68 57.24 16.60
N LEU A 430 -27.29 56.40 15.74
CA LEU A 430 -28.44 56.78 14.93
C LEU A 430 -29.65 57.10 15.82
N ILE A 431 -29.90 56.35 16.90
CA ILE A 431 -30.94 56.62 17.87
C ILE A 431 -30.67 57.96 18.57
N ARG A 432 -29.39 58.17 19.02
CA ARG A 432 -28.98 59.39 19.71
C ARG A 432 -29.13 60.61 18.78
N LEU A 433 -28.71 60.48 17.52
CA LEU A 433 -28.83 61.54 16.52
C LEU A 433 -30.32 61.81 16.21
N GLY A 434 -31.11 60.77 16.06
CA GLY A 434 -32.54 60.87 15.83
C GLY A 434 -33.25 61.59 16.97
N MET A 435 -32.94 61.22 18.22
CA MET A 435 -33.51 61.85 19.41
C MET A 435 -33.08 63.35 19.52
N SER A 436 -31.81 63.63 19.23
CA SER A 436 -31.29 65.00 19.22
C SER A 436 -32.01 65.85 18.18
N ALA A 437 -32.16 65.32 16.98
CA ALA A 437 -32.87 66.02 15.89
C ALA A 437 -34.36 66.28 16.28
N LEU A 438 -35.01 65.26 16.90
CA LEU A 438 -36.39 65.40 17.35
C LEU A 438 -36.51 66.50 18.41
N ILE A 439 -35.59 66.55 19.38
CA ILE A 439 -35.55 67.57 20.43
C ILE A 439 -35.38 68.94 19.77
N LEU A 440 -34.51 69.10 18.81
CA LEU A 440 -34.29 70.34 18.11
C LEU A 440 -35.54 70.79 17.33
N VAL A 441 -36.21 69.84 16.70
CA VAL A 441 -37.47 70.14 15.99
C VAL A 441 -38.54 70.60 16.99
N VAL A 442 -38.70 69.89 18.14
CA VAL A 442 -39.66 70.29 19.17
C VAL A 442 -39.30 71.66 19.73
N LEU A 443 -38.04 71.91 20.02
CA LEU A 443 -37.61 73.21 20.50
C LEU A 443 -37.85 74.30 19.44
N GLY A 444 -37.58 74.01 18.19
CA GLY A 444 -37.87 74.93 17.06
C GLY A 444 -39.35 75.26 16.97
N VAL A 445 -40.21 74.23 17.09
CA VAL A 445 -41.66 74.42 17.08
C VAL A 445 -42.10 75.26 18.32
N LEU A 446 -41.54 74.97 19.49
CA LEU A 446 -41.87 75.72 20.69
C LEU A 446 -41.40 77.19 20.57
N LEU A 447 -40.22 77.42 20.07
CA LEU A 447 -39.74 78.77 19.84
C LEU A 447 -40.57 79.50 18.79
N PHE A 448 -40.95 78.81 17.73
CA PHE A 448 -41.83 79.36 16.71
C PHE A 448 -43.19 79.71 17.28
N GLN A 449 -43.74 78.83 18.10
CA GLN A 449 -44.99 79.04 18.79
C GLN A 449 -44.86 80.21 19.80
N ALA A 450 -43.73 80.31 20.53
CA ALA A 450 -43.50 81.44 21.45
C ALA A 450 -43.37 82.75 20.69
N ARG A 451 -42.69 82.79 19.53
CA ARG A 451 -42.65 84.01 18.69
C ARG A 451 -44.03 84.38 18.17
N HIS A 452 -44.82 83.40 17.73
CA HIS A 452 -46.15 83.65 17.25
C HIS A 452 -47.13 84.08 18.42
N ARG A 453 -46.82 83.74 19.65
CA ARG A 453 -47.57 84.20 20.81
C ARG A 453 -47.20 85.60 21.19
N GLU A 454 -46.12 86.16 20.81
CA GLU A 454 -45.74 87.58 21.05
C GLU A 454 -46.42 88.52 20.05
N ASP A 455 -46.73 88.12 18.82
CA ASP A 455 -47.29 88.91 17.79
C ASP A 455 -48.75 89.33 18.03
N PRO A 456 -49.64 88.64 18.83
CA PRO A 456 -51.02 89.06 19.07
C PRO A 456 -51.18 90.27 20.03
N LYS A 457 -50.11 90.68 20.77
CA LYS A 457 -50.24 91.82 21.70
C LYS A 457 -50.12 93.17 21.05
N ILE A 458 -49.73 93.31 19.82
CA ILE A 458 -49.61 94.56 19.09
C ILE A 458 -50.89 94.88 18.28
N GLN A 459 -51.79 93.96 18.00
CA GLN A 459 -53.03 94.19 17.28
C GLN A 459 -54.26 94.27 18.23
N ALA A 460 -54.16 94.05 19.54
CA ALA A 460 -55.30 94.18 20.49
C ALA A 460 -55.44 95.57 21.03
N GLY A 461 -54.57 96.57 20.68
CA GLY A 461 -54.67 97.98 21.14
C GLY A 461 -55.57 98.87 20.30
N HIS A 462 -56.07 98.44 19.14
CA HIS A 462 -56.86 99.29 18.22
C HIS A 462 -58.37 98.87 18.04
N ARG A 463 -58.84 97.93 18.78
CA ARG A 463 -60.22 97.45 18.63
C ARG A 463 -61.05 97.44 19.93
N ARG A 464 -60.72 98.27 20.92
CA ARG A 464 -61.45 98.43 22.15
C ARG A 464 -62.24 99.75 22.25
N LYS A 465 -62.82 100.23 21.13
CA LYS A 465 -63.84 101.26 21.13
C LYS A 465 -64.92 100.89 20.13
N ARG A 466 -65.69 99.84 20.41
CA ARG A 466 -67.10 99.68 20.03
C ARG A 466 -67.49 98.25 20.41
N GLN A 467 -68.20 98.12 21.44
CA GLN A 467 -69.52 97.57 21.66
C GLN A 467 -69.65 97.14 23.10
N LYS A 468 -70.33 97.96 23.79
CA LYS A 468 -71.14 97.54 24.96
C LYS A 468 -72.46 97.03 24.40
N THR A 469 -73.06 96.14 25.26
CA THR A 469 -74.41 95.55 25.20
C THR A 469 -74.50 94.33 24.32
N ASP A 470 -75.07 93.25 24.70
CA ASP A 470 -76.10 92.93 25.69
C ASP A 470 -76.10 91.43 25.99
N PHE A 471 -76.49 91.15 27.26
CA PHE A 471 -77.38 90.09 27.75
C PHE A 471 -77.07 88.61 27.41
N SER A 472 -76.90 87.80 28.40
CA SER A 472 -77.82 87.16 29.39
C SER A 472 -78.25 85.74 29.03
N VAL A 473 -78.04 84.86 30.00
CA VAL A 473 -78.92 83.72 30.41
C VAL A 473 -78.88 82.46 29.50
N ARG A 474 -78.37 81.38 29.94
CA ARG A 474 -78.75 80.20 30.71
C ARG A 474 -77.63 79.20 30.72
#